data_4ad5d5bd5301280fbcad6f9a19b622fa
#
_entry.id   4ad5d5bd5301280fbcad6f9a19b622fa
#
_cell.length_a   1.000
_cell.length_b   1.000
_cell.length_c   1.000
_cell.angle_alpha   90.00
_cell.angle_beta   90.00
_cell.angle_gamma   90.00
#
_symmetry.space_group_name_H-M   'P 1'
#
loop_
_entity.id
_entity.type
_entity.pdbx_description
1 polymer ?
#
loop_
_entity_poly.entity_id
_entity_poly.type
_entity_poly.pdbx_seq_one_letter_code
_entity_poly.pdbx_strand_id
1 'polypeptide(L)'
;VKANGRTIRLLGTHFNVNAYAADSLVETTLLEGSVSVSNNANGKQMILKPNETAIYRKSTGILSMHINANAQNEISWREGVLSFNDISMGEIARQLSHHFNVTIQIKSEQLRNYKLNARFKQNETLEEILEMLAPIVGFTYHMPESNLIELKQEN
;
A
#
# COMPACT_ATOMS: atom_id res chain seq x y z
N VAL A 1 -8.23 19.24 2.55
CA VAL A 1 -8.87 18.26 1.66
C VAL A 1 -9.95 17.52 2.44
N LYS A 2 -11.12 17.36 1.85
CA LYS A 2 -12.22 16.56 2.42
C LYS A 2 -12.35 15.28 1.62
N ALA A 3 -12.29 14.15 2.29
CA ALA A 3 -12.51 12.83 1.68
C ALA A 3 -13.31 11.94 2.63
N ASN A 4 -14.42 11.40 2.16
CA ASN A 4 -15.25 10.43 2.88
C ASN A 4 -15.56 10.79 4.36
N GLY A 5 -16.05 12.03 4.62
CA GLY A 5 -16.43 12.48 5.96
C GLY A 5 -15.27 12.90 6.86
N ARG A 6 -14.10 13.19 6.29
CA ARG A 6 -12.89 13.63 6.99
C ARG A 6 -12.37 14.96 6.46
N THR A 7 -11.70 15.70 7.33
CA THR A 7 -10.99 16.92 6.96
C THR A 7 -9.50 16.72 7.19
N ILE A 8 -8.71 16.92 6.13
CA ILE A 8 -7.25 16.92 6.19
C ILE A 8 -6.79 18.37 6.04
N ARG A 9 -6.15 18.92 7.07
CA ARG A 9 -5.52 20.23 7.03
C ARG A 9 -4.05 20.10 6.69
N LEU A 10 -3.61 20.89 5.73
CA LEU A 10 -2.28 20.88 5.16
C LEU A 10 -1.48 22.08 5.64
N LEU A 11 -0.24 21.85 6.03
CA LEU A 11 0.74 22.88 6.37
C LEU A 11 2.03 22.59 5.58
N GLY A 12 2.05 22.94 4.29
CA GLY A 12 3.24 22.78 3.44
C GLY A 12 3.78 21.35 3.35
N THR A 13 2.94 20.38 2.93
CA THR A 13 3.18 18.97 3.17
C THR A 13 3.15 18.12 1.90
N HIS A 14 4.04 17.12 1.83
CA HIS A 14 3.89 15.97 0.93
C HIS A 14 3.23 14.80 1.66
N PHE A 15 2.08 14.36 1.16
CA PHE A 15 1.31 13.26 1.73
C PHE A 15 0.60 12.48 0.64
N ASN A 16 0.28 11.22 0.94
CA ASN A 16 -0.50 10.35 0.08
C ASN A 16 -1.80 9.92 0.77
N VAL A 17 -2.90 9.85 0.03
CA VAL A 17 -4.18 9.32 0.52
C VAL A 17 -4.61 8.18 -0.38
N ASN A 18 -4.68 6.98 0.17
CA ASN A 18 -5.23 5.79 -0.47
C ASN A 18 -6.66 5.55 0.04
N ALA A 19 -7.62 5.84 -0.82
CA ALA A 19 -9.05 5.69 -0.50
C ALA A 19 -9.76 5.02 -1.68
N TYR A 20 -9.55 3.72 -1.82
CA TYR A 20 -10.24 2.94 -2.84
C TYR A 20 -11.66 2.60 -2.40
N ALA A 21 -12.61 2.68 -3.33
CA ALA A 21 -14.02 2.42 -3.02
C ALA A 21 -14.27 0.98 -2.52
N ALA A 22 -13.48 0.02 -2.99
CA ALA A 22 -13.54 -1.37 -2.58
C ALA A 22 -12.85 -1.66 -1.24
N ASP A 23 -11.97 -0.76 -0.77
CA ASP A 23 -11.23 -0.97 0.47
C ASP A 23 -12.09 -0.60 1.69
N SER A 24 -12.04 -1.43 2.71
CA SER A 24 -12.63 -1.15 4.03
C SER A 24 -11.82 -0.12 4.81
N LEU A 25 -10.62 0.22 4.32
CA LEU A 25 -9.66 1.12 4.94
C LEU A 25 -9.43 2.35 4.08
N VAL A 26 -9.11 3.46 4.74
CA VAL A 26 -8.52 4.64 4.10
C VAL A 26 -7.24 4.97 4.83
N GLU A 27 -6.14 5.02 4.09
CA GLU A 27 -4.82 5.28 4.60
C GLU A 27 -4.37 6.68 4.19
N THR A 28 -3.79 7.42 5.12
CA THR A 28 -3.18 8.72 4.87
C THR A 28 -1.75 8.67 5.39
N THR A 29 -0.78 8.70 4.51
CA THR A 29 0.65 8.63 4.83
C THR A 29 1.29 9.98 4.66
N LEU A 30 2.02 10.44 5.68
CA LEU A 30 2.79 11.68 5.65
C LEU A 30 4.26 11.40 5.35
N LEU A 31 4.83 12.18 4.45
CA LEU A 31 6.24 12.10 4.07
C LEU A 31 7.05 13.28 4.55
N GLU A 32 6.49 14.48 4.46
CA GLU A 32 7.15 15.72 4.83
C GLU A 32 6.13 16.70 5.41
N GLY A 33 6.55 17.44 6.44
CA GLY A 33 5.73 18.46 7.09
C GLY A 33 4.89 17.91 8.25
N SER A 34 3.67 18.38 8.38
CA SER A 34 2.70 17.97 9.39
C SER A 34 1.29 17.94 8.82
N VAL A 35 0.54 16.89 9.10
CA VAL A 35 -0.85 16.73 8.67
C VAL A 35 -1.75 16.44 9.85
N SER A 36 -2.83 17.16 9.96
CA SER A 36 -3.90 16.85 10.89
C SER A 36 -5.02 16.10 10.18
N VAL A 37 -5.29 14.88 10.64
CA VAL A 37 -6.40 14.05 10.18
C VAL A 37 -7.49 14.06 11.24
N SER A 38 -8.69 14.48 10.87
CA SER A 38 -9.83 14.49 11.78
C SER A 38 -10.95 13.57 11.30
N ASN A 39 -11.56 12.86 12.24
CA ASN A 39 -12.79 12.12 12.03
C ASN A 39 -13.98 12.99 12.37
N ASN A 40 -14.75 13.40 11.36
CA ASN A 40 -15.87 14.32 11.54
C ASN A 40 -17.04 13.70 12.32
N ALA A 41 -17.10 12.35 12.42
CA ALA A 41 -18.19 11.67 13.13
C ALA A 41 -18.06 11.73 14.65
N ASN A 42 -16.84 11.74 15.19
CA ASN A 42 -16.59 11.73 16.64
C ASN A 42 -15.67 12.86 17.12
N GLY A 43 -15.26 13.77 16.22
CA GLY A 43 -14.36 14.89 16.54
C GLY A 43 -12.92 14.49 16.86
N LYS A 44 -12.56 13.21 16.76
CA LYS A 44 -11.19 12.75 17.04
C LYS A 44 -10.22 13.30 16.01
N GLN A 45 -9.15 13.90 16.50
CA GLN A 45 -8.10 14.50 15.68
C GLN A 45 -6.76 13.81 15.97
N MET A 46 -5.95 13.64 14.91
CA MET A 46 -4.63 13.04 14.98
C MET A 46 -3.66 13.86 14.13
N ILE A 47 -2.50 14.16 14.68
CA ILE A 47 -1.42 14.87 13.95
C ILE A 47 -0.39 13.84 13.54
N LEU A 48 -0.13 13.74 12.25
CA LEU A 48 0.90 12.87 11.68
C LEU A 48 2.23 13.61 11.58
N LYS A 49 3.29 12.87 11.88
CA LYS A 49 4.69 13.21 11.60
C LYS A 49 5.18 12.46 10.35
N PRO A 50 6.30 12.86 9.74
CA PRO A 50 6.89 12.13 8.62
C PRO A 50 7.06 10.62 8.91
N ASN A 51 6.74 9.79 7.92
CA ASN A 51 6.71 8.33 7.99
C ASN A 51 5.58 7.74 8.87
N GLU A 52 4.61 8.53 9.27
CA GLU A 52 3.41 8.03 9.95
C GLU A 52 2.23 7.92 9.00
N THR A 53 1.45 6.85 9.17
CA THR A 53 0.21 6.59 8.43
C THR A 53 -0.97 6.56 9.38
N ALA A 54 -1.98 7.37 9.11
CA ALA A 54 -3.28 7.26 9.73
C ALA A 54 -4.13 6.25 8.94
N ILE A 55 -4.71 5.29 9.63
CA ILE A 55 -5.62 4.30 9.06
C ILE A 55 -7.01 4.53 9.63
N TYR A 56 -7.96 4.74 8.75
CA TYR A 56 -9.37 4.80 9.09
C TYR A 56 -10.10 3.55 8.58
N ARG A 57 -10.72 2.84 9.50
CA ARG A 57 -11.56 1.68 9.18
C ARG A 57 -13.01 2.13 8.99
N LYS A 58 -13.52 2.02 7.77
CA LYS A 58 -14.88 2.48 7.41
C LYS A 58 -15.97 1.76 8.21
N SER A 59 -15.80 0.45 8.47
CA SER A 59 -16.81 -0.38 9.14
C SER A 59 -17.00 -0.04 10.62
N THR A 60 -15.96 0.42 11.31
CA THR A 60 -15.98 0.70 12.76
C THR A 60 -15.84 2.18 13.10
N GLY A 61 -15.48 3.03 12.12
CA GLY A 61 -15.18 4.44 12.37
C GLY A 61 -13.91 4.68 13.17
N ILE A 62 -13.07 3.67 13.37
CA ILE A 62 -11.84 3.77 14.16
C ILE A 62 -10.75 4.42 13.31
N LEU A 63 -10.10 5.45 13.90
CA LEU A 63 -8.90 6.08 13.39
C LEU A 63 -7.71 5.63 14.25
N SER A 64 -6.72 5.00 13.63
CA SER A 64 -5.48 4.54 14.26
C SER A 64 -4.26 5.07 13.51
N MET A 65 -3.09 5.01 14.13
CA MET A 65 -1.82 5.44 13.54
C MET A 65 -0.80 4.31 13.68
N HIS A 66 0.04 4.16 12.66
CA HIS A 66 1.24 3.34 12.73
C HIS A 66 2.42 4.01 12.01
N ILE A 67 3.63 3.58 12.34
CA ILE A 67 4.85 4.03 11.67
C ILE A 67 5.00 3.21 10.39
N ASN A 68 5.11 3.90 9.24
CA ASN A 68 5.34 3.29 7.94
C ASN A 68 6.78 3.56 7.49
N ALA A 69 7.67 2.63 7.75
CA ALA A 69 9.06 2.72 7.34
C ALA A 69 9.26 2.80 5.81
N ASN A 70 8.24 2.38 5.03
CA ASN A 70 8.25 2.38 3.57
C ASN A 70 7.42 3.51 2.95
N ALA A 71 7.10 4.56 3.72
CA ALA A 71 6.30 5.69 3.24
C ALA A 71 6.85 6.33 1.95
N GLN A 72 8.18 6.39 1.80
CA GLN A 72 8.85 6.89 0.61
C GLN A 72 8.54 6.06 -0.65
N ASN A 73 8.32 4.76 -0.50
CA ASN A 73 8.02 3.87 -1.63
C ASN A 73 6.66 4.14 -2.26
N GLU A 74 5.68 4.57 -1.46
CA GLU A 74 4.34 4.91 -1.96
C GLU A 74 4.36 6.11 -2.92
N ILE A 75 5.41 6.94 -2.85
CA ILE A 75 5.58 8.11 -3.71
C ILE A 75 6.54 7.86 -4.86
N SER A 76 7.59 7.10 -4.65
CA SER A 76 8.55 6.75 -5.71
C SER A 76 7.85 6.18 -6.96
N TRP A 77 6.73 5.52 -6.76
CA TRP A 77 5.87 5.03 -7.85
C TRP A 77 5.29 6.15 -8.73
N ARG A 78 4.94 7.29 -8.15
CA ARG A 78 4.49 8.46 -8.92
C ARG A 78 5.63 9.13 -9.68
N GLU A 79 6.86 9.00 -9.19
CA GLU A 79 8.08 9.54 -9.77
C GLU A 79 8.74 8.59 -10.79
N GLY A 80 8.12 7.44 -11.07
CA GLY A 80 8.53 6.51 -12.12
C GLY A 80 9.39 5.33 -11.68
N VAL A 81 9.65 5.18 -10.39
CA VAL A 81 10.40 4.04 -9.84
C VAL A 81 9.79 3.57 -8.53
N LEU A 82 9.48 2.29 -8.43
CA LEU A 82 9.06 1.65 -7.19
C LEU A 82 10.23 0.88 -6.59
N SER A 83 10.67 1.28 -5.40
CA SER A 83 11.77 0.64 -4.69
C SER A 83 11.27 0.04 -3.38
N PHE A 84 11.56 -1.22 -3.16
CA PHE A 84 11.27 -1.95 -1.94
C PHE A 84 12.57 -2.35 -1.25
N ASN A 85 12.70 -2.06 0.04
CA ASN A 85 13.84 -2.43 0.85
C ASN A 85 13.37 -3.20 2.08
N ASP A 86 13.82 -4.43 2.24
CA ASP A 86 13.48 -5.33 3.36
C ASP A 86 11.96 -5.45 3.59
N ILE A 87 11.22 -5.58 2.52
CA ILE A 87 9.75 -5.62 2.55
C ILE A 87 9.24 -7.04 2.29
N SER A 88 8.14 -7.40 2.94
CA SER A 88 7.52 -8.72 2.73
C SER A 88 6.82 -8.82 1.37
N MET A 89 6.81 -10.02 0.81
CA MET A 89 6.07 -10.31 -0.44
C MET A 89 4.57 -10.01 -0.30
N GLY A 90 4.01 -10.19 0.90
CA GLY A 90 2.62 -9.81 1.19
C GLY A 90 2.36 -8.32 1.02
N GLU A 91 3.28 -7.48 1.48
CA GLU A 91 3.16 -6.03 1.32
C GLU A 91 3.40 -5.59 -0.13
N ILE A 92 4.35 -6.21 -0.83
CA ILE A 92 4.55 -5.99 -2.27
C ILE A 92 3.27 -6.34 -3.03
N ALA A 93 2.67 -7.49 -2.78
CA ALA A 93 1.42 -7.92 -3.41
C ALA A 93 0.27 -6.94 -3.13
N ARG A 94 0.18 -6.43 -1.91
CA ARG A 94 -0.82 -5.40 -1.55
C ARG A 94 -0.63 -4.12 -2.37
N GLN A 95 0.58 -3.61 -2.49
CA GLN A 95 0.86 -2.39 -3.24
C GLN A 95 0.65 -2.59 -4.75
N LEU A 96 1.07 -3.73 -5.31
CA LEU A 96 0.81 -4.07 -6.71
C LEU A 96 -0.70 -4.22 -6.98
N SER A 97 -1.44 -4.83 -6.06
CA SER A 97 -2.91 -4.95 -6.16
C SER A 97 -3.58 -3.59 -6.28
N HIS A 98 -3.17 -2.63 -5.47
CA HIS A 98 -3.69 -1.27 -5.53
C HIS A 98 -3.30 -0.56 -6.82
N HIS A 99 -2.03 -0.64 -7.21
CA HIS A 99 -1.53 0.06 -8.40
C HIS A 99 -2.17 -0.44 -9.69
N PHE A 100 -2.27 -1.75 -9.86
CA PHE A 100 -2.83 -2.38 -11.06
C PHE A 100 -4.35 -2.64 -10.97
N ASN A 101 -4.98 -2.28 -9.86
CA ASN A 101 -6.41 -2.51 -9.61
C ASN A 101 -6.83 -3.98 -9.80
N VAL A 102 -6.06 -4.88 -9.21
CA VAL A 102 -6.28 -6.33 -9.22
C VAL A 102 -6.27 -6.88 -7.81
N THR A 103 -6.68 -8.13 -7.63
CA THR A 103 -6.54 -8.86 -6.37
C THR A 103 -5.41 -9.87 -6.50
N ILE A 104 -4.37 -9.77 -5.66
CA ILE A 104 -3.28 -10.74 -5.59
C ILE A 104 -3.44 -11.53 -4.29
N GLN A 105 -3.67 -12.82 -4.40
CA GLN A 105 -3.80 -13.74 -3.27
C GLN A 105 -2.54 -14.57 -3.10
N ILE A 106 -1.99 -14.58 -1.89
CA ILE A 106 -0.86 -15.43 -1.51
C ILE A 106 -1.39 -16.47 -0.51
N LYS A 107 -1.37 -17.75 -0.92
CA LYS A 107 -1.90 -18.85 -0.10
C LYS A 107 -0.90 -19.38 0.93
N SER A 108 0.40 -19.25 0.66
CA SER A 108 1.47 -19.67 1.57
C SER A 108 1.84 -18.55 2.53
N GLU A 109 1.82 -18.81 3.82
CA GLU A 109 2.28 -17.86 4.83
C GLU A 109 3.78 -17.62 4.75
N GLN A 110 4.55 -18.67 4.43
CA GLN A 110 6.00 -18.56 4.20
C GLN A 110 6.31 -17.61 3.05
N LEU A 111 5.61 -17.74 1.92
CA LEU A 111 5.73 -16.85 0.78
C LEU A 111 5.33 -15.41 1.13
N ARG A 112 4.24 -15.25 1.89
CA ARG A 112 3.76 -13.94 2.32
C ARG A 112 4.77 -13.18 3.16
N ASN A 113 5.49 -13.88 4.04
CA ASN A 113 6.46 -13.31 4.96
C ASN A 113 7.88 -13.22 4.37
N TYR A 114 8.10 -13.74 3.16
CA TYR A 114 9.40 -13.66 2.49
C TYR A 114 9.78 -12.20 2.23
N LYS A 115 10.92 -11.79 2.77
CA LYS A 115 11.42 -10.42 2.63
C LYS A 115 12.44 -10.32 1.51
N LEU A 116 12.34 -9.23 0.75
CA LEU A 116 13.26 -8.97 -0.34
C LEU A 116 13.46 -7.49 -0.59
N ASN A 117 14.49 -7.20 -1.38
CA ASN A 117 14.71 -5.90 -1.99
C ASN A 117 14.36 -6.01 -3.47
N ALA A 118 13.57 -5.07 -3.97
CA ALA A 118 13.17 -5.04 -5.37
C ALA A 118 13.03 -3.60 -5.86
N ARG A 119 13.23 -3.41 -7.16
CA ARG A 119 13.08 -2.12 -7.81
C ARG A 119 12.43 -2.31 -9.17
N PHE A 120 11.33 -1.60 -9.41
CA PHE A 120 10.57 -1.65 -10.65
C PHE A 120 10.44 -0.27 -11.27
N LYS A 121 10.32 -0.22 -12.60
CA LYS A 121 10.04 1.00 -13.34
C LYS A 121 8.52 1.17 -13.53
N GLN A 122 8.08 2.41 -13.67
CA GLN A 122 6.66 2.75 -13.83
C GLN A 122 6.00 2.12 -15.07
N ASN A 123 6.77 1.86 -16.11
CA ASN A 123 6.28 1.30 -17.38
C ASN A 123 6.27 -0.23 -17.43
N GLU A 124 6.72 -0.92 -16.38
CA GLU A 124 6.65 -2.37 -16.31
C GLU A 124 5.21 -2.82 -16.05
N THR A 125 4.80 -3.85 -16.75
CA THR A 125 3.48 -4.46 -16.55
C THR A 125 3.49 -5.35 -15.30
N LEU A 126 2.30 -5.64 -14.76
CA LEU A 126 2.19 -6.56 -13.63
C LEU A 126 2.77 -7.95 -13.96
N GLU A 127 2.56 -8.45 -15.19
CA GLU A 127 3.11 -9.72 -15.63
C GLU A 127 4.63 -9.71 -15.63
N GLU A 128 5.26 -8.66 -16.19
CA GLU A 128 6.71 -8.49 -16.17
C GLU A 128 7.28 -8.46 -14.75
N ILE A 129 6.60 -7.76 -13.82
CA ILE A 129 6.99 -7.72 -12.42
C ILE A 129 6.90 -9.10 -11.76
N LEU A 130 5.81 -9.84 -11.99
CA LEU A 130 5.62 -11.17 -11.44
C LEU A 130 6.62 -12.17 -12.02
N GLU A 131 6.92 -12.08 -13.31
CA GLU A 131 7.94 -12.91 -13.99
C GLU A 131 9.36 -12.66 -13.45
N MET A 132 9.67 -11.43 -13.08
CA MET A 132 10.95 -11.11 -12.43
C MET A 132 11.02 -11.63 -10.99
N LEU A 133 9.93 -11.52 -10.22
CA LEU A 133 9.89 -11.94 -8.82
C LEU A 133 9.82 -13.47 -8.65
N ALA A 134 9.14 -14.17 -9.55
CA ALA A 134 8.87 -15.60 -9.42
C ALA A 134 10.15 -16.44 -9.21
N PRO A 135 11.21 -16.33 -10.03
CA PRO A 135 12.43 -17.11 -9.83
C PRO A 135 13.26 -16.69 -8.62
N ILE A 136 13.14 -15.45 -8.18
CA ILE A 136 13.89 -14.91 -7.02
C ILE A 136 13.28 -15.41 -5.71
N VAL A 137 11.95 -15.36 -5.63
CA VAL A 137 11.19 -15.67 -4.41
C VAL A 137 10.78 -17.15 -4.35
N GLY A 138 10.70 -17.83 -5.49
CA GLY A 138 10.31 -19.23 -5.60
C GLY A 138 8.79 -19.43 -5.55
N PHE A 139 8.07 -18.81 -6.47
CA PHE A 139 6.64 -19.00 -6.63
C PHE A 139 6.25 -19.16 -8.11
N THR A 140 5.07 -19.73 -8.31
CA THR A 140 4.34 -19.72 -9.57
C THR A 140 3.07 -18.90 -9.41
N TYR A 141 2.55 -18.35 -10.50
CA TYR A 141 1.29 -17.62 -10.46
C TYR A 141 0.36 -18.05 -11.60
N HIS A 142 -0.92 -17.89 -11.39
CA HIS A 142 -1.93 -18.04 -12.43
C HIS A 142 -3.06 -17.01 -12.24
N MET A 143 -3.76 -16.74 -13.31
CA MET A 143 -4.87 -15.78 -13.35
C MET A 143 -6.17 -16.55 -13.64
N PRO A 144 -6.92 -16.98 -12.62
CA PRO A 144 -8.21 -17.65 -12.83
C PRO A 144 -9.26 -16.71 -13.41
N GLU A 145 -9.13 -15.41 -13.11
CA GLU A 145 -9.97 -14.32 -13.62
C GLU A 145 -9.09 -13.13 -14.02
N SER A 146 -9.63 -12.24 -14.85
CA SER A 146 -8.88 -11.08 -15.36
C SER A 146 -8.37 -10.11 -14.29
N ASN A 147 -8.97 -10.12 -13.11
CA ASN A 147 -8.63 -9.26 -11.98
C ASN A 147 -8.20 -10.02 -10.72
N LEU A 148 -7.99 -11.33 -10.82
CA LEU A 148 -7.56 -12.18 -9.72
C LEU A 148 -6.29 -12.92 -10.09
N ILE A 149 -5.27 -12.79 -9.26
CA ILE A 149 -3.98 -13.47 -9.41
C ILE A 149 -3.70 -14.27 -8.14
N GLU A 150 -3.41 -15.54 -8.31
CA GLU A 150 -3.03 -16.42 -7.21
C GLU A 150 -1.56 -16.77 -7.29
N LEU A 151 -0.82 -16.52 -6.21
CA LEU A 151 0.58 -16.90 -6.05
C LEU A 151 0.67 -18.19 -5.24
N LYS A 152 1.38 -19.17 -5.75
CA LYS A 152 1.68 -20.45 -5.08
C LYS A 152 3.17 -20.62 -4.92
N GLN A 153 3.58 -21.04 -3.73
CA GLN A 153 4.99 -21.35 -3.50
C GLN A 153 5.40 -22.56 -4.36
N GLU A 154 6.54 -22.43 -5.00
CA GLU A 154 7.19 -23.54 -5.71
C GLU A 154 7.86 -24.47 -4.69
N ASN A 155 7.57 -25.75 -4.79
CA ASN A 155 8.16 -26.77 -3.89
C ASN A 155 9.58 -27.13 -4.30
#